data_69680d73a14bb2686ca113d38e827e75
#
_entry.id   69680d73a14bb2686ca113d38e827e75
#
_cell.length_a   1.000
_cell.length_b   1.000
_cell.length_c   1.000
_cell.angle_alpha   90.00
_cell.angle_beta   90.00
_cell.angle_gamma   90.00
#
_symmetry.space_group_name_H-M   'P 1'
#
loop_
_entity.id
_entity.type
_entity.pdbx_description
1 polymer ?
#
loop_
_entity_poly.entity_id
_entity_poly.type
_entity_poly.pdbx_seq_one_letter_code
_entity_poly.pdbx_strand_id
1 'polypeptide(L)'
;DSYCKYDYFHKLRIDDENCSNLATEFVIRQGHKKIALVTGHLQEDGVMQKRYKGFLKAIEQNGLEFQKENLYEATVDYESGVNAAKWFVDNKADITAVVATADVLAIGLMKGFYEQGVQVPEDISIIGFDDLDISKYTTPGLTTVKQPISAKGERAVEILIENIENPQMEKVEEVFPVKLIERQSVRKRTEIL
;
A
#
# COMPACT_ATOMS: atom_id res chain seq x y z
N ASP A 1 0.07 3.95 -14.32
CA ASP A 1 1.07 3.12 -13.63
C ASP A 1 1.14 1.75 -14.30
N SER A 2 2.11 1.52 -15.14
CA SER A 2 2.42 0.20 -15.64
C SER A 2 3.92 0.08 -15.83
N TYR A 3 4.47 -1.05 -15.46
CA TYR A 3 5.86 -1.42 -15.72
C TYR A 3 5.95 -2.06 -17.11
N CYS A 4 5.58 -1.26 -18.13
CA CYS A 4 5.62 -1.72 -19.51
C CYS A 4 7.06 -1.97 -19.98
N LYS A 5 7.33 -3.13 -20.55
CA LYS A 5 8.66 -3.51 -21.08
C LYS A 5 9.03 -2.78 -22.38
N TYR A 6 8.08 -2.11 -23.02
CA TYR A 6 8.30 -1.43 -24.28
C TYR A 6 8.86 -0.02 -24.11
N ASP A 7 9.88 0.33 -24.86
CA ASP A 7 10.58 1.63 -24.77
C ASP A 7 9.98 2.74 -25.64
N TYR A 8 8.90 2.46 -26.37
CA TYR A 8 8.25 3.43 -27.23
C TYR A 8 7.13 4.24 -26.55
N PHE A 9 6.83 3.98 -25.27
CA PHE A 9 5.89 4.76 -24.47
C PHE A 9 6.59 5.79 -23.56
N HIS A 10 5.94 6.94 -23.32
CA HIS A 10 6.27 7.76 -22.16
C HIS A 10 5.84 7.05 -20.89
N LYS A 11 6.63 7.15 -19.82
CA LYS A 11 6.39 6.44 -18.56
C LYS A 11 6.33 7.43 -17.41
N LEU A 12 5.17 7.55 -16.77
CA LEU A 12 4.98 8.32 -15.55
C LEU A 12 4.61 7.35 -14.43
N ARG A 13 5.43 7.27 -13.41
CA ARG A 13 5.26 6.27 -12.34
C ARG A 13 5.73 6.80 -10.99
N ILE A 14 5.42 6.07 -9.96
CA ILE A 14 6.10 6.16 -8.67
C ILE A 14 7.07 4.98 -8.55
N ASP A 15 7.93 5.00 -7.55
CA ASP A 15 8.74 3.84 -7.18
C ASP A 15 7.96 2.96 -6.20
N ASP A 16 7.11 2.07 -6.73
CA ASP A 16 6.21 1.22 -5.93
C ASP A 16 6.95 0.35 -4.91
N GLU A 17 8.17 -0.10 -5.23
CA GLU A 17 8.98 -0.88 -4.30
C GLU A 17 9.42 -0.03 -3.11
N ASN A 18 10.02 1.13 -3.36
CA ASN A 18 10.43 2.03 -2.27
C ASN A 18 9.23 2.60 -1.50
N CYS A 19 8.10 2.83 -2.15
CA CYS A 19 6.90 3.31 -1.49
C CYS A 19 6.32 2.29 -0.51
N SER A 20 6.27 1.02 -0.88
CA SER A 20 5.83 -0.05 0.01
C SER A 20 6.85 -0.32 1.12
N ASN A 21 8.15 -0.21 0.81
CA ASN A 21 9.20 -0.24 1.83
C ASN A 21 8.98 0.87 2.88
N LEU A 22 8.72 2.12 2.45
CA LEU A 22 8.43 3.25 3.32
C LEU A 22 7.23 2.99 4.25
N ALA A 23 6.12 2.47 3.72
CA ALA A 23 4.94 2.14 4.51
C ALA A 23 5.23 1.07 5.57
N THR A 24 5.95 0.03 5.18
CA THR A 24 6.30 -1.10 6.06
C THR A 24 7.30 -0.66 7.13
N GLU A 25 8.32 0.11 6.77
CA GLU A 25 9.28 0.71 7.69
C GLU A 25 8.59 1.58 8.75
N PHE A 26 7.57 2.36 8.34
CA PHE A 26 6.80 3.15 9.29
C PHE A 26 6.14 2.27 10.35
N VAL A 27 5.46 1.20 9.94
CA VAL A 27 4.79 0.26 10.83
C VAL A 27 5.79 -0.42 11.77
N ILE A 28 6.96 -0.83 11.25
CA ILE A 28 8.04 -1.43 12.06
C ILE A 28 8.57 -0.44 13.10
N ARG A 29 8.78 0.83 12.74
CA ARG A 29 9.21 1.88 13.67
C ARG A 29 8.19 2.18 14.76
N GLN A 30 6.91 1.89 14.52
CA GLN A 30 5.88 1.94 15.56
C GLN A 30 5.92 0.72 16.51
N GLY A 31 6.89 -0.19 16.35
CA GLY A 31 7.12 -1.33 17.23
C GLY A 31 6.41 -2.62 16.82
N HIS A 32 5.80 -2.66 15.63
CA HIS A 32 5.17 -3.88 15.14
C HIS A 32 6.21 -4.84 14.56
N LYS A 33 6.16 -6.11 14.97
CA LYS A 33 7.05 -7.18 14.50
C LYS A 33 6.30 -8.29 13.75
N LYS A 34 5.02 -8.47 14.04
CA LYS A 34 4.13 -9.47 13.44
C LYS A 34 3.19 -8.75 12.47
N ILE A 35 3.59 -8.69 11.22
CA ILE A 35 2.97 -7.84 10.20
C ILE A 35 2.42 -8.73 9.09
N ALA A 36 1.16 -8.50 8.70
CA ALA A 36 0.57 -9.11 7.52
C ALA A 36 0.60 -8.17 6.32
N LEU A 37 0.50 -8.75 5.13
CA LEU A 37 0.31 -8.04 3.87
C LEU A 37 -1.01 -8.45 3.23
N VAL A 38 -1.81 -7.46 2.85
CA VAL A 38 -2.99 -7.66 1.99
C VAL A 38 -2.76 -6.94 0.68
N THR A 39 -2.83 -7.68 -0.42
CA THR A 39 -2.41 -7.19 -1.74
C THR A 39 -3.34 -7.68 -2.85
N GLY A 40 -3.33 -6.96 -3.97
CA GLY A 40 -3.86 -7.47 -5.23
C GLY A 40 -3.03 -8.66 -5.74
N HIS A 41 -3.56 -9.37 -6.73
CA HIS A 41 -2.89 -10.54 -7.30
C HIS A 41 -1.47 -10.22 -7.76
N LEU A 42 -0.52 -11.04 -7.33
CA LEU A 42 0.89 -10.91 -7.64
C LEU A 42 1.15 -11.42 -9.07
N GLN A 43 1.30 -10.46 -10.00
CA GLN A 43 1.67 -10.75 -11.38
C GLN A 43 3.13 -10.38 -11.60
N GLU A 44 3.86 -11.19 -12.36
CA GLU A 44 5.24 -10.89 -12.74
C GLU A 44 5.32 -9.49 -13.39
N ASP A 45 6.28 -8.67 -12.92
CA ASP A 45 6.46 -7.27 -13.32
C ASP A 45 5.27 -6.32 -13.05
N GLY A 46 4.26 -6.76 -12.31
CA GLY A 46 3.11 -5.93 -11.92
C GLY A 46 3.41 -4.97 -10.76
N VAL A 47 2.56 -3.96 -10.61
CA VAL A 47 2.61 -2.99 -9.49
C VAL A 47 2.56 -3.70 -8.14
N MET A 48 1.64 -4.66 -7.97
CA MET A 48 1.48 -5.40 -6.71
C MET A 48 2.71 -6.22 -6.37
N GLN A 49 3.37 -6.82 -7.38
CA GLN A 49 4.64 -7.52 -7.19
C GLN A 49 5.77 -6.59 -6.73
N LYS A 50 5.81 -5.35 -7.22
CA LYS A 50 6.79 -4.34 -6.77
C LYS A 50 6.51 -3.95 -5.30
N ARG A 51 5.25 -3.69 -4.95
CA ARG A 51 4.85 -3.40 -3.58
C ARG A 51 5.16 -4.56 -2.64
N TYR A 52 4.93 -5.80 -3.07
CA TYR A 52 5.30 -6.98 -2.29
C TYR A 52 6.81 -7.06 -2.06
N LYS A 53 7.63 -6.83 -3.10
CA LYS A 53 9.09 -6.77 -2.94
C LYS A 53 9.54 -5.70 -1.95
N GLY A 54 8.94 -4.51 -2.02
CA GLY A 54 9.23 -3.43 -1.07
C GLY A 54 8.87 -3.77 0.36
N PHE A 55 7.73 -4.44 0.57
CA PHE A 55 7.33 -4.97 1.87
C PHE A 55 8.37 -5.97 2.41
N LEU A 56 8.73 -6.99 1.62
CA LEU A 56 9.71 -8.01 2.04
C LEU A 56 11.07 -7.38 2.34
N LYS A 57 11.51 -6.42 1.55
CA LYS A 57 12.76 -5.69 1.77
C LYS A 57 12.79 -4.99 3.13
N ALA A 58 11.69 -4.33 3.53
CA ALA A 58 11.60 -3.69 4.85
C ALA A 58 11.65 -4.72 5.99
N ILE A 59 10.94 -5.83 5.83
CA ILE A 59 10.96 -6.94 6.80
C ILE A 59 12.39 -7.46 7.00
N GLU A 60 13.08 -7.78 5.89
CA GLU A 60 14.45 -8.30 5.90
C GLU A 60 15.46 -7.30 6.50
N GLN A 61 15.39 -6.02 6.09
CA GLN A 61 16.29 -4.97 6.57
C GLN A 61 16.19 -4.73 8.08
N ASN A 62 15.04 -5.07 8.68
CA ASN A 62 14.83 -4.96 10.13
C ASN A 62 15.01 -6.30 10.88
N GLY A 63 15.51 -7.33 10.22
CA GLY A 63 15.76 -8.64 10.83
C GLY A 63 14.48 -9.35 11.29
N LEU A 64 13.34 -9.03 10.68
CA LEU A 64 12.07 -9.68 10.95
C LEU A 64 11.86 -10.87 10.01
N GLU A 65 11.03 -11.82 10.44
CA GLU A 65 10.59 -12.96 9.62
C GLU A 65 9.16 -12.71 9.11
N PHE A 66 8.94 -12.97 7.82
CA PHE A 66 7.61 -12.96 7.23
C PHE A 66 7.11 -14.37 7.01
N GLN A 67 6.00 -14.70 7.63
CA GLN A 67 5.33 -15.98 7.45
C GLN A 67 4.38 -15.87 6.25
N LYS A 68 4.47 -16.82 5.34
CA LYS A 68 3.65 -16.82 4.10
C LYS A 68 2.14 -16.85 4.40
N GLU A 69 1.75 -17.39 5.53
CA GLU A 69 0.38 -17.42 6.06
C GLU A 69 -0.14 -16.01 6.40
N ASN A 70 0.74 -15.03 6.52
CA ASN A 70 0.36 -13.62 6.73
C ASN A 70 0.24 -12.82 5.42
N LEU A 71 0.28 -13.51 4.27
CA LEU A 71 -0.02 -12.94 2.96
C LEU A 71 -1.46 -13.28 2.56
N TYR A 72 -2.24 -12.25 2.22
CA TYR A 72 -3.57 -12.42 1.65
C TYR A 72 -3.63 -11.73 0.29
N GLU A 73 -3.84 -12.53 -0.77
CA GLU A 73 -3.99 -12.03 -2.14
C GLU A 73 -5.46 -12.03 -2.54
N ALA A 74 -5.95 -10.94 -3.11
CA ALA A 74 -7.33 -10.80 -3.54
C ALA A 74 -7.49 -9.76 -4.66
N THR A 75 -8.71 -9.56 -5.11
CA THR A 75 -9.07 -8.40 -5.94
C THR A 75 -8.90 -7.10 -5.14
N VAL A 76 -8.51 -6.01 -5.81
CA VAL A 76 -8.33 -4.70 -5.15
C VAL A 76 -9.67 -3.99 -5.06
N ASP A 77 -10.47 -4.38 -4.07
CA ASP A 77 -11.78 -3.81 -3.75
C ASP A 77 -12.07 -3.84 -2.24
N TYR A 78 -13.15 -3.19 -1.81
CA TYR A 78 -13.52 -3.11 -0.39
C TYR A 78 -13.93 -4.46 0.18
N GLU A 79 -14.68 -5.27 -0.57
CA GLU A 79 -15.19 -6.58 -0.14
C GLU A 79 -14.05 -7.56 0.13
N SER A 80 -13.03 -7.54 -0.71
CA SER A 80 -11.80 -8.33 -0.51
C SER A 80 -11.07 -7.93 0.78
N GLY A 81 -11.06 -6.64 1.12
CA GLY A 81 -10.54 -6.18 2.41
C GLY A 81 -11.34 -6.72 3.60
N VAL A 82 -12.67 -6.70 3.53
CA VAL A 82 -13.56 -7.27 4.55
C VAL A 82 -13.28 -8.77 4.73
N ASN A 83 -13.18 -9.51 3.61
CA ASN A 83 -12.91 -10.94 3.63
C ASN A 83 -11.52 -11.27 4.19
N ALA A 84 -10.51 -10.44 3.90
CA ALA A 84 -9.18 -10.58 4.47
C ALA A 84 -9.17 -10.44 6.00
N ALA A 85 -9.89 -9.45 6.54
CA ALA A 85 -10.02 -9.27 7.99
C ALA A 85 -10.67 -10.48 8.65
N LYS A 86 -11.77 -10.97 8.09
CA LYS A 86 -12.44 -12.18 8.56
C LYS A 86 -11.49 -13.39 8.52
N TRP A 87 -10.77 -13.57 7.42
CA TRP A 87 -9.82 -14.65 7.29
C TRP A 87 -8.73 -14.62 8.38
N PHE A 88 -8.17 -13.46 8.69
CA PHE A 88 -7.17 -13.33 9.76
C PHE A 88 -7.74 -13.68 11.13
N VAL A 89 -8.98 -13.27 11.43
CA VAL A 89 -9.63 -13.59 12.70
C VAL A 89 -9.94 -15.10 12.79
N ASP A 90 -10.53 -15.69 11.76
CA ASP A 90 -10.91 -17.11 11.71
C ASP A 90 -9.68 -18.03 11.83
N ASN A 91 -8.54 -17.63 11.25
CA ASN A 91 -7.29 -18.38 11.32
C ASN A 91 -6.42 -18.01 12.54
N LYS A 92 -6.95 -17.17 13.45
CA LYS A 92 -6.27 -16.73 14.68
C LYS A 92 -4.84 -16.22 14.40
N ALA A 93 -4.71 -15.45 13.32
CA ALA A 93 -3.43 -14.91 12.90
C ALA A 93 -2.81 -14.06 14.02
N ASP A 94 -1.62 -14.40 14.43
CA ASP A 94 -0.87 -13.65 15.46
C ASP A 94 -0.17 -12.43 14.82
N ILE A 95 -1.00 -11.50 14.34
CA ILE A 95 -0.55 -10.27 13.69
C ILE A 95 -0.93 -9.04 14.51
N THR A 96 -0.15 -8.00 14.41
CA THR A 96 -0.37 -6.75 15.15
C THR A 96 -0.53 -5.55 14.24
N ALA A 97 -0.19 -5.72 12.96
CA ALA A 97 -0.40 -4.72 11.93
C ALA A 97 -0.63 -5.37 10.57
N VAL A 98 -1.34 -4.66 9.71
CA VAL A 98 -1.55 -5.02 8.30
C VAL A 98 -1.07 -3.87 7.42
N VAL A 99 -0.21 -4.20 6.45
CA VAL A 99 0.09 -3.33 5.32
C VAL A 99 -0.85 -3.71 4.18
N ALA A 100 -1.67 -2.77 3.74
CA ALA A 100 -2.55 -2.96 2.60
C ALA A 100 -2.00 -2.21 1.39
N THR A 101 -1.90 -2.88 0.25
CA THR A 101 -1.31 -2.29 -0.96
C THR A 101 -2.21 -1.30 -1.69
N ALA A 102 -3.40 -1.03 -1.16
CA ALA A 102 -4.33 0.01 -1.63
C ALA A 102 -5.27 0.44 -0.50
N ASP A 103 -5.70 1.70 -0.51
CA ASP A 103 -6.63 2.24 0.50
C ASP A 103 -7.99 1.53 0.48
N VAL A 104 -8.46 1.10 -0.69
CA VAL A 104 -9.72 0.34 -0.78
C VAL A 104 -9.65 -0.97 0.00
N LEU A 105 -8.51 -1.68 -0.03
CA LEU A 105 -8.27 -2.87 0.79
C LEU A 105 -8.19 -2.51 2.28
N ALA A 106 -7.45 -1.43 2.62
CA ALA A 106 -7.30 -0.97 4.00
C ALA A 106 -8.63 -0.59 4.63
N ILE A 107 -9.49 0.14 3.91
CA ILE A 107 -10.84 0.53 4.38
C ILE A 107 -11.72 -0.71 4.55
N GLY A 108 -11.66 -1.66 3.61
CA GLY A 108 -12.34 -2.95 3.74
C GLY A 108 -11.88 -3.72 4.97
N LEU A 109 -10.57 -3.79 5.23
CA LEU A 109 -9.99 -4.40 6.44
C LEU A 109 -10.53 -3.75 7.71
N MET A 110 -10.54 -2.40 7.78
CA MET A 110 -11.09 -1.68 8.93
C MET A 110 -12.54 -2.05 9.21
N LYS A 111 -13.36 -2.11 8.15
CA LYS A 111 -14.76 -2.54 8.25
C LYS A 111 -14.89 -4.00 8.70
N GLY A 112 -14.13 -4.91 8.11
CA GLY A 112 -14.16 -6.33 8.44
C GLY A 112 -13.69 -6.60 9.87
N PHE A 113 -12.63 -5.97 10.35
CA PHE A 113 -12.19 -6.07 11.74
C PHE A 113 -13.23 -5.52 12.72
N TYR A 114 -13.84 -4.36 12.40
CA TYR A 114 -14.92 -3.82 13.22
C TYR A 114 -16.09 -4.80 13.37
N GLU A 115 -16.50 -5.48 12.30
CA GLU A 115 -17.57 -6.50 12.32
C GLU A 115 -17.20 -7.73 13.15
N GLN A 116 -15.92 -8.02 13.31
CA GLN A 116 -15.40 -9.10 14.14
C GLN A 116 -15.08 -8.65 15.58
N GLY A 117 -15.38 -7.40 15.95
CA GLY A 117 -15.10 -6.86 17.28
C GLY A 117 -13.63 -6.53 17.55
N VAL A 118 -12.79 -6.50 16.49
CA VAL A 118 -11.36 -6.12 16.56
C VAL A 118 -11.22 -4.62 16.33
N GLN A 119 -10.56 -3.94 17.23
CA GLN A 119 -10.44 -2.49 17.22
C GLN A 119 -9.16 -2.03 16.49
N VAL A 120 -9.33 -1.06 15.59
CA VAL A 120 -8.23 -0.36 14.92
C VAL A 120 -8.12 1.03 15.55
N PRO A 121 -6.94 1.45 16.03
CA PRO A 121 -5.65 0.76 16.01
C PRO A 121 -5.35 -0.08 17.28
N GLU A 122 -6.28 -0.21 18.24
CA GLU A 122 -6.03 -0.73 19.59
C GLU A 122 -5.56 -2.19 19.56
N ASP A 123 -6.22 -3.04 18.79
CA ASP A 123 -5.85 -4.46 18.65
C ASP A 123 -4.92 -4.67 17.46
N ILE A 124 -5.21 -3.99 16.34
CA ILE A 124 -4.46 -4.13 15.09
C ILE A 124 -4.28 -2.78 14.39
N SER A 125 -3.07 -2.47 13.98
CA SER A 125 -2.76 -1.28 13.17
C SER A 125 -2.93 -1.55 11.69
N ILE A 126 -3.39 -0.55 10.91
CA ILE A 126 -3.57 -0.69 9.47
C ILE A 126 -2.96 0.52 8.76
N ILE A 127 -2.15 0.26 7.73
CA ILE A 127 -1.64 1.26 6.81
C ILE A 127 -2.10 0.96 5.39
N GLY A 128 -2.55 1.99 4.67
CA GLY A 128 -3.00 1.91 3.29
C GLY A 128 -1.99 2.46 2.27
N PHE A 129 -2.47 2.63 1.04
CA PHE A 129 -1.73 3.16 -0.08
C PHE A 129 -2.70 3.87 -1.02
N ASP A 130 -2.41 5.09 -1.46
CA ASP A 130 -3.00 5.99 -2.46
C ASP A 130 -3.41 7.37 -1.90
N ASP A 131 -3.79 7.48 -0.61
CA ASP A 131 -4.41 8.64 0.03
C ASP A 131 -5.69 9.07 -0.68
N LEU A 132 -6.61 8.12 -0.85
CA LEU A 132 -7.95 8.41 -1.38
C LEU A 132 -8.66 9.43 -0.48
N ASP A 133 -9.52 10.25 -1.08
CA ASP A 133 -10.22 11.31 -0.33
C ASP A 133 -11.02 10.77 0.87
N ILE A 134 -11.58 9.59 0.75
CA ILE A 134 -12.32 8.91 1.82
C ILE A 134 -11.43 8.52 3.02
N SER A 135 -10.12 8.31 2.82
CA SER A 135 -9.20 7.81 3.85
C SER A 135 -9.07 8.74 5.06
N LYS A 136 -9.31 10.04 4.89
CA LYS A 136 -9.33 11.02 5.99
C LYS A 136 -10.65 11.04 6.78
N TYR A 137 -11.71 10.44 6.23
CA TYR A 137 -13.05 10.40 6.84
C TYR A 137 -13.38 9.06 7.47
N THR A 138 -12.50 8.07 7.39
CA THR A 138 -12.66 6.82 8.15
C THR A 138 -12.49 7.09 9.65
N THR A 139 -13.00 6.20 10.49
CA THR A 139 -12.83 6.26 11.94
C THR A 139 -12.25 4.92 12.42
N PRO A 140 -10.96 4.90 12.83
CA PRO A 140 -9.98 6.01 12.81
C PRO A 140 -9.61 6.46 11.39
N GLY A 141 -9.04 7.68 11.25
CA GLY A 141 -8.50 8.14 9.97
C GLY A 141 -7.36 7.26 9.50
N LEU A 142 -7.37 6.85 8.23
CA LEU A 142 -6.41 5.90 7.65
C LEU A 142 -5.05 6.55 7.38
N THR A 143 -4.00 6.03 8.02
CA THR A 143 -2.59 6.29 7.68
C THR A 143 -2.28 5.62 6.35
N THR A 144 -1.64 6.35 5.41
CA THR A 144 -1.47 5.86 4.04
C THR A 144 -0.28 6.52 3.34
N VAL A 145 0.14 5.95 2.22
CA VAL A 145 1.13 6.56 1.33
C VAL A 145 0.42 7.32 0.21
N LYS A 146 0.58 8.63 0.18
CA LYS A 146 -0.03 9.52 -0.82
C LYS A 146 0.72 9.47 -2.14
N GLN A 147 0.00 9.14 -3.22
CA GLN A 147 0.46 9.32 -4.59
C GLN A 147 0.09 10.72 -5.12
N PRO A 148 0.94 11.37 -5.92
CA PRO A 148 0.62 12.66 -6.55
C PRO A 148 -0.22 12.47 -7.81
N ILE A 149 -1.44 11.92 -7.68
CA ILE A 149 -2.31 11.52 -8.80
C ILE A 149 -2.60 12.71 -9.73
N SER A 150 -2.96 13.88 -9.17
CA SER A 150 -3.24 15.08 -9.97
C SER A 150 -2.02 15.54 -10.77
N ALA A 151 -0.84 15.63 -10.13
CA ALA A 151 0.39 16.04 -10.81
C ALA A 151 0.80 15.05 -11.92
N LYS A 152 0.61 13.74 -11.68
CA LYS A 152 0.83 12.72 -12.74
C LYS A 152 -0.15 12.91 -13.90
N GLY A 153 -1.43 13.19 -13.60
CA GLY A 153 -2.44 13.44 -14.62
C GLY A 153 -2.16 14.69 -15.44
N GLU A 154 -1.82 15.80 -14.79
CA GLU A 154 -1.42 17.06 -15.45
C GLU A 154 -0.21 16.83 -16.36
N ARG A 155 0.84 16.20 -15.83
CA ARG A 155 2.05 15.91 -16.61
C ARG A 155 1.78 14.97 -17.81
N ALA A 156 0.90 14.00 -17.65
CA ALA A 156 0.51 13.10 -18.74
C ALA A 156 -0.15 13.87 -19.90
N VAL A 157 -1.01 14.83 -19.58
CA VAL A 157 -1.66 15.67 -20.60
C VAL A 157 -0.64 16.58 -21.29
N GLU A 158 0.27 17.21 -20.54
CA GLU A 158 1.34 18.03 -21.11
C GLU A 158 2.17 17.23 -22.12
N ILE A 159 2.66 16.04 -21.72
CA ILE A 159 3.45 15.17 -22.61
C ILE A 159 2.66 14.76 -23.85
N LEU A 160 1.35 14.47 -23.71
CA LEU A 160 0.51 14.15 -24.87
C LEU A 160 0.42 15.32 -25.85
N ILE A 161 0.26 16.54 -25.37
CA ILE A 161 0.21 17.75 -26.21
C ILE A 161 1.58 17.94 -26.89
N GLU A 162 2.68 17.91 -26.10
CA GLU A 162 4.03 18.03 -26.63
C GLU A 162 4.33 16.98 -27.71
N ASN A 163 3.87 15.73 -27.52
CA ASN A 163 4.08 14.65 -28.49
C ASN A 163 3.24 14.81 -29.77
N ILE A 164 2.04 15.42 -29.68
CA ILE A 164 1.22 15.74 -30.84
C ILE A 164 1.90 16.84 -31.68
N GLU A 165 2.44 17.88 -31.03
CA GLU A 165 3.14 18.99 -31.69
C GLU A 165 4.53 18.57 -32.22
N ASN A 166 5.21 17.67 -31.52
CA ASN A 166 6.51 17.13 -31.90
C ASN A 166 6.54 15.59 -31.81
N PRO A 167 6.07 14.85 -32.84
CA PRO A 167 6.01 13.38 -32.83
C PRO A 167 7.38 12.68 -32.71
N GLN A 168 8.48 13.41 -32.88
CA GLN A 168 9.84 12.89 -32.77
C GLN A 168 10.50 13.22 -31.40
N MET A 169 9.73 13.76 -30.44
CA MET A 169 10.28 14.05 -29.12
C MET A 169 10.85 12.79 -28.43
N GLU A 170 11.88 12.97 -27.64
CA GLU A 170 12.45 11.89 -26.84
C GLU A 170 11.42 11.34 -25.84
N LYS A 171 11.56 10.05 -25.49
CA LYS A 171 10.66 9.43 -24.52
C LYS A 171 10.93 9.96 -23.12
N VAL A 172 9.87 10.37 -22.47
CA VAL A 172 9.90 10.85 -21.09
C VAL A 172 9.71 9.67 -20.15
N GLU A 173 10.59 9.52 -19.17
CA GLU A 173 10.40 8.65 -18.02
C GLU A 173 10.57 9.48 -16.75
N GLU A 174 9.48 9.65 -16.00
CA GLU A 174 9.47 10.43 -14.75
C GLU A 174 8.98 9.56 -13.58
N VAL A 175 9.70 9.66 -12.46
CA VAL A 175 9.34 9.01 -11.19
C VAL A 175 8.90 10.09 -10.20
N PHE A 176 7.66 10.05 -9.80
CA PHE A 176 7.07 11.02 -8.89
C PHE A 176 7.33 10.65 -7.43
N PRO A 177 7.66 11.63 -6.57
CA PRO A 177 7.81 11.39 -5.15
C PRO A 177 6.44 11.11 -4.49
N VAL A 178 6.46 10.29 -3.44
CA VAL A 178 5.31 10.02 -2.59
C VAL A 178 5.50 10.61 -1.20
N LYS A 179 4.44 10.66 -0.39
CA LYS A 179 4.50 11.11 1.00
C LYS A 179 3.74 10.14 1.88
N LEU A 180 4.29 9.84 3.04
CA LEU A 180 3.55 9.19 4.11
C LEU A 180 2.60 10.23 4.76
N ILE A 181 1.34 9.88 4.88
CA ILE A 181 0.31 10.66 5.56
C ILE A 181 -0.08 9.89 6.81
N GLU A 182 0.44 10.33 7.93
CA GLU A 182 0.15 9.75 9.23
C GLU A 182 -1.20 10.25 9.73
N ARG A 183 -2.06 9.32 10.16
CA ARG A 183 -3.36 9.55 10.80
C ARG A 183 -3.49 8.64 12.02
N GLN A 184 -4.67 8.09 12.30
CA GLN A 184 -4.93 7.40 13.58
C GLN A 184 -4.99 5.88 13.47
N SER A 185 -4.95 5.29 12.27
CA SER A 185 -5.08 3.84 12.07
C SER A 185 -3.84 3.01 12.41
N VAL A 186 -2.74 3.68 12.75
CA VAL A 186 -1.50 3.03 13.24
C VAL A 186 -1.15 3.61 14.60
N ARG A 187 -0.95 2.75 15.60
CA ARG A 187 -0.48 3.17 16.93
C ARG A 187 0.93 2.70 17.21
N LYS A 188 1.59 3.38 18.12
CA LYS A 188 2.85 2.92 18.69
C LYS A 188 2.60 1.71 19.61
N ARG A 189 3.31 0.62 19.37
CA ARG A 189 3.31 -0.56 20.21
C ARG A 189 4.50 -0.51 21.18
N THR A 190 4.20 -0.38 22.46
CA THR A 190 5.22 -0.54 23.50
C THR A 190 5.32 -2.04 23.82
N GLU A 191 6.50 -2.60 23.76
CA GLU A 191 6.70 -3.97 24.29
C GLU A 191 6.33 -3.94 25.77
N ILE A 192 5.35 -4.76 26.16
CA ILE A 192 5.15 -5.07 27.58
C ILE A 192 6.29 -6.02 27.93
N LEU A 193 7.28 -5.51 28.67
CA LEU A 193 8.40 -6.28 29.23
C LEU A 193 7.89 -7.36 30.16
#